data_462615d789467f856c65b328e9522094
#
_entry.id   462615d789467f856c65b328e9522094
#
_cell.length_a   1.000
_cell.length_b   1.000
_cell.length_c   1.000
_cell.angle_alpha   90.00
_cell.angle_beta   90.00
_cell.angle_gamma   90.00
#
_symmetry.space_group_name_H-M   'P 1'
#
loop_
_entity.id
_entity.type
_entity.pdbx_description
1 polymer ?
#
loop_
_entity_poly.entity_id
_entity_poly.type
_entity_poly.pdbx_seq_one_letter_code
_entity_poly.pdbx_strand_id
1 'polypeptide(L)'
;VTGLPYGLASEASYGALPGGLFGHEEIVVFCDDALGIEVLEGHGSKGITDTAAVHSAITAAAAASPEGLAVVEPDLRAHCNPSRRKVLRRLAARLASRLATECPACAAPGFGRVDAEPGLPCRDCDSPTPLVGAQIHGCAVCPHQLTLPVTGDADPAVCPSCNP
;
A
#
# COMPACT_ATOMS: atom_id res chain seq x y z
N VAL A 1 -12.32 24.91 -3.67
CA VAL A 1 -10.90 25.11 -4.01
C VAL A 1 -10.32 26.06 -2.98
N THR A 2 -9.28 25.65 -2.27
CA THR A 2 -8.74 26.39 -1.11
C THR A 2 -7.80 27.55 -1.49
N GLY A 3 -7.40 27.63 -2.78
CA GLY A 3 -6.39 28.61 -3.25
C GLY A 3 -4.97 28.35 -2.74
N LEU A 4 -4.73 27.21 -2.09
CA LEU A 4 -3.38 26.80 -1.68
C LEU A 4 -2.66 26.12 -2.85
N PRO A 5 -1.34 26.32 -3.00
CA PRO A 5 -0.55 25.71 -4.07
C PRO A 5 -0.25 24.23 -3.82
N TYR A 6 -0.59 23.68 -2.68
CA TYR A 6 -0.35 22.30 -2.30
C TYR A 6 -1.59 21.63 -1.73
N GLY A 7 -1.66 20.32 -1.90
CA GLY A 7 -2.75 19.48 -1.43
C GLY A 7 -2.31 18.09 -1.00
N LEU A 8 -3.09 17.50 -0.11
CA LEU A 8 -2.96 16.13 0.32
C LEU A 8 -4.31 15.44 0.16
N ALA A 9 -4.32 14.26 -0.45
CA ALA A 9 -5.50 13.43 -0.60
C ALA A 9 -5.19 11.96 -0.29
N SER A 10 -6.21 11.21 0.09
CA SER A 10 -6.12 9.75 0.20
C SER A 10 -7.34 9.09 -0.43
N GLU A 11 -7.12 7.93 -1.05
CA GLU A 11 -8.15 7.11 -1.65
C GLU A 11 -7.93 5.64 -1.29
N ALA A 12 -9.03 4.88 -1.21
CA ALA A 12 -8.96 3.44 -1.00
C ALA A 12 -9.85 2.71 -1.98
N SER A 13 -9.33 1.68 -2.60
CA SER A 13 -10.10 0.71 -3.38
C SER A 13 -10.21 -0.61 -2.63
N TYR A 14 -11.36 -1.27 -2.80
CA TYR A 14 -11.66 -2.56 -2.20
C TYR A 14 -12.02 -3.54 -3.31
N GLY A 15 -11.51 -4.76 -3.24
CA GLY A 15 -11.77 -5.75 -4.26
C GLY A 15 -11.46 -7.18 -3.84
N ALA A 16 -11.95 -8.12 -4.66
CA ALA A 16 -11.60 -9.51 -4.52
C ALA A 16 -10.15 -9.74 -5.01
N LEU A 17 -9.38 -10.43 -4.19
CA LEU A 17 -8.05 -10.91 -4.54
C LEU A 17 -8.14 -12.35 -5.09
N PRO A 18 -7.12 -12.82 -5.83
CA PRO A 18 -7.02 -14.22 -6.21
C PRO A 18 -7.17 -15.15 -5.00
N GLY A 19 -7.93 -16.24 -5.17
CA GLY A 19 -8.23 -17.18 -4.09
C GLY A 19 -9.44 -16.81 -3.22
N GLY A 20 -10.29 -15.86 -3.66
CA GLY A 20 -11.54 -15.50 -2.95
C GLY A 20 -11.34 -14.65 -1.69
N LEU A 21 -10.15 -14.14 -1.50
CA LEU A 21 -9.85 -13.20 -0.41
C LEU A 21 -10.27 -11.77 -0.80
N PHE A 22 -10.73 -11.01 0.17
CA PHE A 22 -10.92 -9.57 0.00
C PHE A 22 -9.68 -8.82 0.46
N GLY A 23 -9.32 -7.79 -0.30
CA GLY A 23 -8.24 -6.89 0.03
C GLY A 23 -8.63 -5.44 -0.18
N HIS A 24 -7.78 -4.56 0.29
CA HIS A 24 -7.87 -3.14 -0.03
C HIS A 24 -6.50 -2.60 -0.39
N GLU A 25 -6.51 -1.61 -1.26
CA GLU A 25 -5.37 -0.78 -1.56
C GLU A 25 -5.66 0.63 -1.07
N GLU A 26 -4.74 1.19 -0.33
CA GLU A 26 -4.80 2.56 0.18
C GLU A 26 -3.67 3.36 -0.45
N ILE A 27 -3.99 4.53 -1.00
CA ILE A 27 -3.02 5.46 -1.55
C ILE A 27 -3.13 6.81 -0.87
N VAL A 28 -2.00 7.49 -0.74
CA VAL A 28 -1.92 8.89 -0.29
C VAL A 28 -1.08 9.64 -1.29
N VAL A 29 -1.58 10.77 -1.77
CA VAL A 29 -0.90 11.63 -2.73
C VAL A 29 -0.69 13.03 -2.14
N PHE A 30 0.49 13.58 -2.36
CA PHE A 30 0.83 14.97 -2.13
C PHE A 30 1.13 15.63 -3.47
N CYS A 31 0.52 16.80 -3.70
CA CYS A 31 0.78 17.62 -4.87
C CYS A 31 1.22 19.02 -4.42
N ASP A 32 2.19 19.60 -5.12
CA ASP A 32 2.62 21.00 -4.98
C ASP A 32 2.72 21.60 -6.39
N ASP A 33 1.73 22.42 -6.74
CA ASP A 33 1.62 23.04 -8.07
C ASP A 33 2.73 24.10 -8.31
N ALA A 34 3.25 24.71 -7.25
CA ALA A 34 4.28 25.73 -7.36
C ALA A 34 5.65 25.10 -7.68
N LEU A 35 5.92 23.92 -7.16
CA LEU A 35 7.15 23.16 -7.38
C LEU A 35 7.01 22.12 -8.52
N GLY A 36 5.80 21.88 -9.01
CA GLY A 36 5.51 20.82 -10.00
C GLY A 36 5.77 19.43 -9.46
N ILE A 37 5.46 19.21 -8.18
CA ILE A 37 5.72 17.94 -7.48
C ILE A 37 4.43 17.16 -7.29
N GLU A 38 4.48 15.88 -7.65
CA GLU A 38 3.49 14.87 -7.26
C GLU A 38 4.22 13.68 -6.63
N VAL A 39 3.86 13.34 -5.39
CA VAL A 39 4.43 12.21 -4.66
C VAL A 39 3.31 11.32 -4.13
N LEU A 40 3.33 10.07 -4.55
CA LEU A 40 2.34 9.05 -4.20
C LEU A 40 2.97 7.94 -3.38
N GLU A 41 2.30 7.54 -2.30
CA GLU A 41 2.61 6.35 -1.52
C GLU A 41 1.39 5.43 -1.46
N GLY A 42 1.60 4.14 -1.66
CA GLY A 42 0.55 3.12 -1.67
C GLY A 42 0.85 1.93 -0.78
N HIS A 43 -0.20 1.26 -0.35
CA HIS A 43 -0.11 0.01 0.42
C HIS A 43 -1.32 -0.87 0.14
N GLY A 44 -1.05 -2.06 -0.41
CA GLY A 44 -2.05 -3.14 -0.50
C GLY A 44 -2.04 -3.98 0.77
N SER A 45 -3.21 -4.33 1.27
CA SER A 45 -3.34 -5.28 2.38
C SER A 45 -4.48 -6.24 2.17
N LYS A 46 -4.32 -7.48 2.67
CA LYS A 46 -5.41 -8.44 2.77
C LYS A 46 -6.29 -8.02 3.93
N GLY A 47 -7.59 -7.91 3.71
CA GLY A 47 -8.55 -7.70 4.78
C GLY A 47 -8.59 -8.94 5.67
N ILE A 48 -8.22 -8.80 6.93
CA ILE A 48 -8.47 -9.80 7.95
C ILE A 48 -9.66 -9.28 8.77
N THR A 49 -10.80 -9.91 8.57
CA THR A 49 -11.95 -9.69 9.44
C THR A 49 -11.87 -10.71 10.58
N ASP A 50 -11.93 -10.25 11.81
CA ASP A 50 -12.15 -11.15 12.95
C ASP A 50 -13.58 -11.70 12.86
N THR A 51 -13.70 -12.87 12.27
CA THR A 51 -14.99 -13.53 12.03
C THR A 51 -15.73 -13.84 13.30
N ALA A 52 -15.03 -14.13 14.40
CA ALA A 52 -15.65 -14.43 15.69
C ALA A 52 -16.30 -13.17 16.31
N ALA A 53 -15.59 -12.03 16.26
CA ALA A 53 -16.13 -10.74 16.71
C ALA A 53 -17.34 -10.30 15.86
N VAL A 54 -17.29 -10.51 14.53
CA VAL A 54 -18.41 -10.21 13.64
C VAL A 54 -19.61 -11.09 13.94
N HIS A 55 -19.45 -12.41 14.08
CA HIS A 55 -20.54 -13.33 14.45
C HIS A 55 -21.17 -12.96 15.79
N SER A 56 -20.36 -12.63 16.80
CA SER A 56 -20.86 -12.20 18.10
C SER A 56 -21.72 -10.94 18.00
N ALA A 57 -21.26 -9.95 17.21
CA ALA A 57 -22.01 -8.70 16.99
C ALA A 57 -23.33 -8.94 16.22
N ILE A 58 -23.31 -9.79 15.19
CA ILE A 58 -24.51 -10.19 14.43
C ILE A 58 -25.53 -10.85 15.38
N THR A 59 -25.08 -11.81 16.18
CA THR A 59 -25.96 -12.54 17.12
C THR A 59 -26.61 -11.58 18.13
N ALA A 60 -25.83 -10.67 18.70
CA ALA A 60 -26.33 -9.67 19.63
C ALA A 60 -27.33 -8.70 18.97
N ALA A 61 -27.03 -8.23 17.78
CA ALA A 61 -27.92 -7.33 17.04
C ALA A 61 -29.22 -8.02 16.62
N ALA A 62 -29.16 -9.27 16.13
CA ALA A 62 -30.34 -10.06 15.81
C ALA A 62 -31.25 -10.33 17.03
N ALA A 63 -30.63 -10.62 18.16
CA ALA A 63 -31.38 -10.84 19.40
C ALA A 63 -32.08 -9.57 19.91
N ALA A 64 -31.58 -8.40 19.58
CA ALA A 64 -32.18 -7.10 19.91
C ALA A 64 -33.22 -6.62 18.87
N SER A 65 -33.31 -7.26 17.72
CA SER A 65 -34.26 -6.91 16.63
C SER A 65 -35.62 -7.62 16.86
N PRO A 66 -36.74 -6.93 16.65
CA PRO A 66 -38.07 -7.57 16.72
C PRO A 66 -38.25 -8.70 15.69
N GLU A 67 -37.58 -8.63 14.56
CA GLU A 67 -37.62 -9.61 13.47
C GLU A 67 -36.60 -10.74 13.66
N GLY A 68 -35.73 -10.69 14.67
CA GLY A 68 -34.68 -11.66 14.88
C GLY A 68 -33.57 -11.63 13.79
N LEU A 69 -33.46 -10.54 13.04
CA LEU A 69 -32.54 -10.37 11.92
C LEU A 69 -31.56 -9.21 12.18
N ALA A 70 -30.35 -9.33 11.65
CA ALA A 70 -29.36 -8.26 11.62
C ALA A 70 -28.80 -8.11 10.22
N VAL A 71 -28.60 -6.86 9.78
CA VAL A 71 -27.91 -6.52 8.54
C VAL A 71 -26.49 -6.12 8.86
N VAL A 72 -25.54 -6.64 8.09
CA VAL A 72 -24.13 -6.29 8.21
C VAL A 72 -23.72 -5.48 7.01
N GLU A 73 -23.29 -4.25 7.26
CA GLU A 73 -22.76 -3.37 6.23
C GLU A 73 -21.31 -2.98 6.55
N PRO A 74 -20.41 -2.97 5.55
CA PRO A 74 -19.04 -2.52 5.77
C PRO A 74 -19.01 -1.01 5.99
N ASP A 75 -18.38 -0.54 7.07
CA ASP A 75 -18.07 0.88 7.24
C ASP A 75 -16.73 1.18 6.58
N LEU A 76 -16.78 1.77 5.38
CA LEU A 76 -15.60 2.09 4.56
C LEU A 76 -14.97 3.44 4.94
N ARG A 77 -15.56 4.19 5.87
CA ARG A 77 -15.00 5.47 6.32
C ARG A 77 -13.68 5.26 7.06
N ALA A 78 -12.63 5.97 6.65
CA ALA A 78 -11.28 5.80 7.20
C ALA A 78 -11.23 5.99 8.73
N HIS A 79 -11.95 6.97 9.26
CA HIS A 79 -11.95 7.29 10.70
C HIS A 79 -12.68 6.25 11.56
N CYS A 80 -13.60 5.48 10.99
CA CYS A 80 -14.34 4.42 11.64
C CYS A 80 -13.66 3.04 11.52
N ASN A 81 -12.65 2.90 10.65
CA ASN A 81 -11.97 1.63 10.40
C ASN A 81 -10.56 1.62 11.03
N PRO A 82 -10.35 0.87 12.15
CA PRO A 82 -9.05 0.84 12.83
C PRO A 82 -7.89 0.33 11.95
N SER A 83 -8.16 -0.63 11.07
CA SER A 83 -7.17 -1.19 10.14
C SER A 83 -6.72 -0.14 9.13
N ARG A 84 -7.65 0.58 8.50
CA ARG A 84 -7.34 1.70 7.61
C ARG A 84 -6.55 2.80 8.30
N ARG A 85 -6.96 3.19 9.50
CA ARG A 85 -6.23 4.20 10.29
C ARG A 85 -4.77 3.81 10.54
N LYS A 86 -4.50 2.51 10.77
CA LYS A 86 -3.13 2.00 10.93
C LYS A 86 -2.34 2.08 9.62
N VAL A 87 -2.95 1.72 8.50
CA VAL A 87 -2.33 1.82 7.16
C VAL A 87 -2.05 3.27 6.81
N LEU A 88 -3.04 4.16 6.95
CA LEU A 88 -2.89 5.60 6.66
C LEU A 88 -1.78 6.25 7.48
N ARG A 89 -1.63 5.92 8.77
CA ARG A 89 -0.52 6.42 9.58
C ARG A 89 0.84 6.02 9.04
N ARG A 90 0.98 4.76 8.56
CA ARG A 90 2.22 4.27 7.95
C ARG A 90 2.50 4.97 6.63
N LEU A 91 1.47 5.13 5.80
CA LEU A 91 1.60 5.84 4.51
C LEU A 91 1.96 7.31 4.72
N ALA A 92 1.32 7.99 5.66
CA ALA A 92 1.65 9.38 6.00
C ALA A 92 3.10 9.54 6.49
N ALA A 93 3.58 8.59 7.31
CA ALA A 93 4.98 8.61 7.77
C ALA A 93 5.97 8.37 6.61
N ARG A 94 5.64 7.44 5.70
CA ARG A 94 6.46 7.17 4.50
C ARG A 94 6.47 8.37 3.57
N LEU A 95 5.32 8.97 3.31
CA LEU A 95 5.20 10.18 2.49
C LEU A 95 5.99 11.34 3.08
N ALA A 96 5.89 11.59 4.38
CA ALA A 96 6.65 12.62 5.06
C ALA A 96 8.16 12.38 4.95
N SER A 97 8.61 11.14 5.16
CA SER A 97 10.03 10.77 4.98
C SER A 97 10.50 10.99 3.55
N ARG A 98 9.68 10.62 2.59
CA ARG A 98 9.99 10.80 1.17
C ARG A 98 10.06 12.29 0.79
N LEU A 99 9.11 13.11 1.24
CA LEU A 99 9.12 14.56 1.00
C LEU A 99 10.33 15.25 1.65
N ALA A 100 10.84 14.73 2.76
CA ALA A 100 12.06 15.22 3.40
C ALA A 100 13.35 14.77 2.70
N THR A 101 13.27 13.88 1.70
CA THR A 101 14.44 13.37 0.97
C THR A 101 14.62 14.16 -0.31
N GLU A 102 15.77 14.84 -0.42
CA GLU A 102 16.15 15.60 -1.60
C GLU A 102 16.71 14.72 -2.71
N CYS A 103 16.42 15.07 -3.94
CA CYS A 103 17.02 14.42 -5.12
C CYS A 103 18.51 14.75 -5.19
N PRO A 104 19.41 13.75 -5.34
CA PRO A 104 20.85 14.00 -5.42
C PRO A 104 21.29 14.76 -6.69
N ALA A 105 20.42 14.83 -7.71
CA ALA A 105 20.74 15.52 -8.95
C ALA A 105 20.21 16.97 -9.02
N CYS A 106 19.04 17.26 -8.45
CA CYS A 106 18.42 18.58 -8.58
C CYS A 106 17.95 19.19 -7.26
N ALA A 107 18.20 18.53 -6.13
CA ALA A 107 17.80 18.93 -4.78
C ALA A 107 16.28 19.11 -4.56
N ALA A 108 15.45 18.72 -5.53
CA ALA A 108 14.00 18.75 -5.33
C ALA A 108 13.57 17.73 -4.27
N PRO A 109 12.58 18.06 -3.42
CA PRO A 109 12.04 17.12 -2.44
C PRO A 109 11.26 15.99 -3.12
N GLY A 110 11.06 14.89 -2.40
CA GLY A 110 10.23 13.77 -2.86
C GLY A 110 11.01 12.64 -3.56
N PHE A 111 12.34 12.60 -3.44
CA PHE A 111 13.13 11.50 -3.96
C PHE A 111 12.86 10.22 -3.15
N GLY A 112 12.57 9.12 -3.84
CA GLY A 112 12.31 7.85 -3.18
C GLY A 112 11.78 6.79 -4.14
N ARG A 113 11.29 5.68 -3.59
CA ARG A 113 10.83 4.54 -4.39
C ARG A 113 9.66 4.95 -5.29
N VAL A 114 9.82 4.74 -6.60
CA VAL A 114 8.79 4.97 -7.62
C VAL A 114 8.34 3.67 -8.29
N ASP A 115 9.22 2.65 -8.31
CA ASP A 115 8.91 1.37 -8.94
C ASP A 115 9.73 0.24 -8.30
N ALA A 116 9.52 -0.99 -8.76
CA ALA A 116 10.25 -2.17 -8.34
C ALA A 116 10.36 -3.16 -9.51
N GLU A 117 11.53 -3.77 -9.68
CA GLU A 117 11.76 -4.83 -10.65
C GLU A 117 11.75 -6.20 -9.96
N PRO A 118 11.04 -7.20 -10.51
CA PRO A 118 11.13 -8.57 -10.05
C PRO A 118 12.52 -9.15 -10.36
N GLY A 119 12.82 -10.32 -9.81
CA GLY A 119 14.05 -11.02 -10.14
C GLY A 119 14.93 -11.33 -8.94
N LEU A 120 14.39 -11.30 -7.71
CA LEU A 120 15.14 -11.78 -6.55
C LEU A 120 15.57 -13.24 -6.81
N PRO A 121 16.89 -13.58 -6.74
CA PRO A 121 17.36 -14.93 -7.05
C PRO A 121 16.80 -15.97 -6.09
N CYS A 122 16.54 -17.16 -6.59
CA CYS A 122 16.16 -18.30 -5.77
C CYS A 122 17.38 -18.81 -5.00
N ARG A 123 17.21 -19.08 -3.71
CA ARG A 123 18.28 -19.60 -2.85
C ARG A 123 18.90 -20.92 -3.33
N ASP A 124 18.12 -21.79 -3.99
CA ASP A 124 18.54 -23.14 -4.35
C ASP A 124 19.03 -23.27 -5.80
N CYS A 125 18.59 -22.41 -6.74
CA CYS A 125 18.92 -22.54 -8.16
C CYS A 125 19.31 -21.24 -8.86
N ASP A 126 19.40 -20.13 -8.13
CA ASP A 126 19.74 -18.78 -8.62
C ASP A 126 18.81 -18.25 -9.73
N SER A 127 17.77 -18.98 -10.13
CA SER A 127 16.81 -18.48 -11.10
C SER A 127 16.03 -17.29 -10.57
N PRO A 128 15.74 -16.29 -11.42
CA PRO A 128 14.96 -15.13 -11.02
C PRO A 128 13.53 -15.53 -10.63
N THR A 129 13.04 -14.97 -9.54
CA THR A 129 11.68 -15.19 -9.04
C THR A 129 10.77 -13.97 -9.28
N PRO A 130 9.44 -14.09 -9.12
CA PRO A 130 8.52 -12.97 -9.17
C PRO A 130 8.68 -11.95 -8.02
N LEU A 131 9.51 -12.27 -7.01
CA LEU A 131 9.78 -11.36 -5.91
C LEU A 131 10.66 -10.19 -6.36
N VAL A 132 10.53 -9.06 -5.66
CA VAL A 132 11.28 -7.84 -5.97
C VAL A 132 12.78 -8.08 -5.79
N GLY A 133 13.53 -7.96 -6.88
CA GLY A 133 14.98 -8.05 -6.94
C GLY A 133 15.67 -6.68 -6.89
N ALA A 134 14.99 -5.62 -7.32
CA ALA A 134 15.49 -4.26 -7.22
C ALA A 134 14.37 -3.25 -6.95
N GLN A 135 14.71 -2.16 -6.26
CA GLN A 135 13.83 -1.00 -6.08
C GLN A 135 14.34 0.15 -6.95
N ILE A 136 13.43 0.81 -7.66
CA ILE A 136 13.75 2.00 -8.45
C ILE A 136 13.35 3.22 -7.62
N HIS A 137 14.32 4.04 -7.29
CA HIS A 137 14.12 5.33 -6.67
C HIS A 137 14.21 6.42 -7.73
N GLY A 138 13.26 7.34 -7.74
CA GLY A 138 13.17 8.40 -8.74
C GLY A 138 12.85 9.76 -8.12
N CYS A 139 13.16 10.80 -8.91
CA CYS A 139 12.83 12.18 -8.57
C CYS A 139 11.42 12.53 -9.10
N ALA A 140 10.69 13.36 -8.36
CA ALA A 140 9.39 13.88 -8.76
C ALA A 140 9.50 15.00 -9.84
N VAL A 141 10.69 15.60 -10.03
CA VAL A 141 10.88 16.78 -10.89
C VAL A 141 11.79 16.51 -12.09
N CYS A 142 12.88 15.75 -11.92
CA CYS A 142 13.83 15.47 -12.98
C CYS A 142 13.90 13.97 -13.31
N PRO A 143 14.50 13.56 -14.43
CA PRO A 143 14.55 12.15 -14.84
C PRO A 143 15.55 11.30 -14.03
N HIS A 144 16.13 11.83 -12.96
CA HIS A 144 17.11 11.10 -12.18
C HIS A 144 16.49 9.89 -11.47
N GLN A 145 17.08 8.73 -11.68
CA GLN A 145 16.70 7.46 -11.03
C GLN A 145 17.92 6.71 -10.51
N LEU A 146 17.73 5.93 -9.46
CA LEU A 146 18.69 4.98 -8.92
C LEU A 146 18.02 3.61 -8.77
N THR A 147 18.66 2.58 -9.30
CA THR A 147 18.25 1.18 -9.07
C THR A 147 19.03 0.63 -7.89
N LEU A 148 18.31 0.23 -6.85
CA LEU A 148 18.86 -0.33 -5.62
C LEU A 148 18.54 -1.81 -5.55
N PRO A 149 19.54 -2.72 -5.65
CA PRO A 149 19.31 -4.15 -5.55
C PRO A 149 18.79 -4.51 -4.15
N VAL A 150 17.85 -5.43 -4.10
CA VAL A 150 17.39 -6.04 -2.86
C VAL A 150 18.37 -7.16 -2.47
N THR A 151 18.84 -7.13 -1.24
CA THR A 151 19.74 -8.16 -0.72
C THR A 151 18.96 -9.34 -0.18
N GLY A 152 19.49 -10.56 -0.38
CA GLY A 152 18.90 -11.82 0.06
C GLY A 152 18.41 -12.67 -1.11
N ASP A 153 17.82 -13.80 -0.77
CA ASP A 153 17.38 -14.82 -1.72
C ASP A 153 15.91 -15.17 -1.50
N ALA A 154 15.25 -15.61 -2.56
CA ALA A 154 13.87 -16.07 -2.53
C ALA A 154 13.76 -17.49 -2.01
N ASP A 155 12.67 -17.80 -1.30
CA ASP A 155 12.33 -19.16 -0.93
C ASP A 155 12.02 -20.00 -2.20
N PRO A 156 12.58 -21.22 -2.33
CA PRO A 156 12.28 -22.11 -3.46
C PRO A 156 10.80 -22.39 -3.68
N ALA A 157 9.97 -22.28 -2.65
CA ALA A 157 8.51 -22.45 -2.76
C ALA A 157 7.84 -21.43 -3.68
N VAL A 158 8.47 -20.25 -3.91
CA VAL A 158 7.97 -19.22 -4.84
C VAL A 158 8.76 -19.16 -6.14
N CYS A 159 9.70 -20.07 -6.34
CA CYS A 159 10.53 -20.15 -7.53
C CYS A 159 9.84 -20.97 -8.62
N PRO A 160 9.57 -20.42 -9.82
CA PRO A 160 8.95 -21.16 -10.90
C PRO A 160 9.78 -22.34 -11.43
N SER A 161 11.10 -22.33 -11.21
CA SER A 161 12.00 -23.42 -11.62
C SER A 161 12.06 -24.55 -10.62
N CYS A 162 11.93 -24.28 -9.32
CA CYS A 162 11.97 -25.29 -8.26
C CYS A 162 10.57 -25.82 -7.90
N ASN A 163 9.54 -24.97 -8.09
CA ASN A 163 8.13 -25.28 -7.78
C ASN A 163 7.25 -24.76 -8.93
N PRO A 164 7.21 -25.48 -10.07
CA PRO A 164 6.50 -25.09 -11.30
C PRO A 164 4.96 -25.15 -11.17
#